data_d2f63e4ff796ad025383e1e3d5b1d805
#
_entry.id   d2f63e4ff796ad025383e1e3d5b1d805
#
_cell.length_a   1.000
_cell.length_b   1.000
_cell.length_c   1.000
_cell.angle_alpha   90.00
_cell.angle_beta   90.00
_cell.angle_gamma   90.00
#
_symmetry.space_group_name_H-M   'P 1'
#
loop_
_entity.id
_entity.type
_entity.pdbx_description
1 polymer ?
#
loop_
_entity_poly.entity_id
_entity_poly.type
_entity_poly.pdbx_seq_one_letter_code
_entity_poly.pdbx_strand_id
1 'polypeptide(L)'
;MNENGLAGSVNSKDCAAMIAKAIGIMFAGRTVTHIQHLKTKSYAEHKALNEFYDGVIGLVDGLAEATQGQYGLLDIPFITVAVPNDSTVFLKGQLTELEKVMKCVDDDYLMNIFQEIQSLYRSTIYKLVNLS
;
A
#
# COMPACT_ATOMS: atom_id res chain seq x y z
N MET A 1 0.03 -28.89 -11.65
CA MET A 1 -0.31 -28.76 -11.40
C MET A 1 -0.21 -28.39 -11.01
N ASN A 2 -0.19 -28.24 -10.84
CA ASN A 2 -0.20 -27.85 -10.50
C ASN A 2 -0.38 -27.35 -10.10
N GLU A 3 0.33 -27.05 -10.13
CA GLU A 3 -0.02 -26.72 -9.81
C GLU A 3 -0.73 -26.37 -9.66
N ASN A 4 -0.70 -26.37 -9.88
CA ASN A 4 -1.56 -26.22 -9.82
C ASN A 4 -2.41 -26.32 -9.37
N GLY A 5 -1.98 -26.32 -10.00
CA GLY A 5 -3.28 -26.84 -9.77
C GLY A 5 -3.91 -26.65 -8.44
N LEU A 6 -3.27 -26.12 -7.57
CA LEU A 6 -3.83 -25.84 -6.26
C LEU A 6 -4.80 -24.67 -6.33
N ALA A 7 -6.01 -24.86 -5.84
CA ALA A 7 -7.02 -23.81 -5.80
C ALA A 7 -6.48 -22.62 -4.99
N GLY A 8 -6.55 -21.43 -5.56
CA GLY A 8 -6.06 -20.22 -4.93
C GLY A 8 -4.56 -19.99 -5.06
N SER A 9 -3.85 -20.93 -5.63
CA SER A 9 -2.42 -20.76 -5.90
C SER A 9 -2.19 -19.74 -7.00
N VAL A 10 -1.19 -18.89 -6.80
CA VAL A 10 -0.81 -17.85 -7.76
C VAL A 10 0.67 -18.06 -8.08
N ASN A 11 1.03 -18.12 -9.35
CA ASN A 11 2.44 -18.28 -9.71
C ASN A 11 3.20 -16.97 -9.45
N SER A 12 4.53 -17.04 -9.41
CA SER A 12 5.38 -15.90 -9.05
C SER A 12 5.22 -14.72 -10.02
N LYS A 13 4.97 -15.00 -11.31
CA LYS A 13 4.77 -13.94 -12.31
C LYS A 13 3.49 -13.18 -12.04
N ASP A 14 2.40 -13.89 -11.71
CA ASP A 14 1.12 -13.26 -11.39
C ASP A 14 1.22 -12.49 -10.08
N CYS A 15 1.93 -13.04 -9.09
CA CYS A 15 2.16 -12.33 -7.83
C CYS A 15 2.94 -11.05 -8.07
N ALA A 16 4.00 -11.07 -8.90
CA ALA A 16 4.74 -9.85 -9.23
C ALA A 16 3.84 -8.80 -9.87
N ALA A 17 2.93 -9.20 -10.76
CA ALA A 17 1.97 -8.28 -11.37
C ALA A 17 1.00 -7.70 -10.34
N MET A 18 0.57 -8.50 -9.37
CA MET A 18 -0.28 -8.01 -8.27
C MET A 18 0.47 -7.02 -7.38
N ILE A 19 1.74 -7.29 -7.12
CA ILE A 19 2.58 -6.37 -6.35
C ILE A 19 2.75 -5.05 -7.11
N ALA A 20 3.00 -5.11 -8.41
CA ALA A 20 3.13 -3.91 -9.25
C ALA A 20 1.88 -3.04 -9.15
N LYS A 21 0.70 -3.64 -9.22
CA LYS A 21 -0.56 -2.91 -9.08
C LYS A 21 -0.68 -2.27 -7.69
N ALA A 22 -0.32 -3.02 -6.64
CA ALA A 22 -0.35 -2.51 -5.26
C ALA A 22 0.58 -1.30 -5.11
N ILE A 23 1.76 -1.35 -5.73
CA ILE A 23 2.70 -0.21 -5.71
C ILE A 23 2.06 1.01 -6.34
N GLY A 24 1.40 0.86 -7.49
CA GLY A 24 0.69 1.96 -8.13
C GLY A 24 -0.41 2.53 -7.24
N ILE A 25 -1.17 1.67 -6.58
CA ILE A 25 -2.22 2.08 -5.63
C ILE A 25 -1.62 2.88 -4.48
N MET A 26 -0.49 2.44 -3.94
CA MET A 26 0.15 3.13 -2.80
C MET A 26 0.81 4.44 -3.20
N PHE A 27 1.36 4.54 -4.42
CA PHE A 27 1.84 5.83 -4.93
C PHE A 27 0.68 6.83 -5.05
N ALA A 28 -0.47 6.39 -5.55
CA ALA A 28 -1.66 7.23 -5.59
C ALA A 28 -2.10 7.61 -4.17
N GLY A 29 -2.06 6.65 -3.25
CA GLY A 29 -2.41 6.88 -1.84
C GLY A 29 -1.53 7.93 -1.19
N ARG A 30 -0.25 7.93 -1.49
CA ARG A 30 0.69 8.94 -0.99
C ARG A 30 0.24 10.35 -1.42
N THR A 31 -0.11 10.51 -2.68
CA THR A 31 -0.53 11.82 -3.20
C THR A 31 -1.90 12.22 -2.68
N VAL A 32 -2.85 11.28 -2.63
CA VAL A 32 -4.19 11.56 -2.10
C VAL A 32 -4.11 12.03 -0.65
N THR A 33 -3.36 11.34 0.20
CA THR A 33 -3.26 11.71 1.61
C THR A 33 -2.54 13.04 1.81
N HIS A 34 -1.59 13.36 0.95
CA HIS A 34 -0.94 14.68 0.97
C HIS A 34 -1.97 15.79 0.67
N ILE A 35 -2.83 15.57 -0.32
CA ILE A 35 -3.88 16.55 -0.64
C ILE A 35 -4.89 16.65 0.49
N GLN A 36 -5.31 15.52 1.07
CA GLN A 36 -6.22 15.52 2.21
C GLN A 36 -5.63 16.27 3.41
N HIS A 37 -4.33 16.09 3.65
CA HIS A 37 -3.57 16.82 4.67
C HIS A 37 -3.66 18.33 4.48
N LEU A 38 -3.65 18.80 3.25
CA LEU A 38 -3.74 20.23 2.95
C LEU A 38 -5.18 20.76 3.02
N LYS A 39 -6.17 19.89 2.91
CA LYS A 39 -7.58 20.28 2.88
C LYS A 39 -8.27 20.21 4.24
N THR A 40 -7.75 19.42 5.17
CA THR A 40 -8.41 19.22 6.45
C THR A 40 -8.35 20.46 7.34
N LYS A 41 -9.36 20.60 8.19
CA LYS A 41 -9.38 21.64 9.23
C LYS A 41 -9.03 21.07 10.59
N SER A 42 -8.77 19.77 10.68
CA SER A 42 -8.37 19.11 11.93
C SER A 42 -6.85 19.04 11.99
N TYR A 43 -6.26 19.64 13.01
CA TYR A 43 -4.80 19.60 13.18
C TYR A 43 -4.32 18.16 13.40
N ALA A 44 -5.09 17.37 14.15
CA ALA A 44 -4.75 15.97 14.40
C ALA A 44 -4.71 15.17 13.09
N GLU A 45 -5.72 15.34 12.23
CA GLU A 45 -5.75 14.68 10.93
C GLU A 45 -4.59 15.15 10.05
N HIS A 46 -4.34 16.46 10.02
CA HIS A 46 -3.23 17.05 9.26
C HIS A 46 -1.90 16.39 9.65
N LYS A 47 -1.64 16.24 10.95
CA LYS A 47 -0.42 15.62 11.46
C LYS A 47 -0.34 14.13 11.13
N ALA A 48 -1.43 13.39 11.34
CA ALA A 48 -1.45 11.96 11.08
C ALA A 48 -1.21 11.66 9.59
N LEU A 49 -1.85 12.42 8.71
CA LEU A 49 -1.67 12.25 7.27
C LEU A 49 -0.26 12.62 6.83
N ASN A 50 0.33 13.66 7.44
CA ASN A 50 1.72 14.04 7.12
C ASN A 50 2.68 12.90 7.45
N GLU A 51 2.54 12.27 8.59
CA GLU A 51 3.40 11.15 8.97
C GLU A 51 3.21 9.98 8.01
N PHE A 52 1.98 9.77 7.55
CA PHE A 52 1.70 8.69 6.61
C PHE A 52 2.37 8.92 5.26
N TYR A 53 2.12 10.07 4.61
CA TYR A 53 2.63 10.23 3.25
C TYR A 53 4.15 10.39 3.22
N ASP A 54 4.75 10.91 4.29
CA ASP A 54 6.21 10.97 4.39
C ASP A 54 6.82 9.58 4.59
N GLY A 55 6.15 8.72 5.36
CA GLY A 55 6.67 7.39 5.67
C GLY A 55 6.43 6.36 4.59
N VAL A 56 5.29 6.45 3.90
CA VAL A 56 4.91 5.40 2.94
C VAL A 56 5.80 5.38 1.71
N ILE A 57 6.28 6.54 1.25
CA ILE A 57 7.01 6.62 -0.02
C ILE A 57 8.31 5.81 0.03
N GLY A 58 9.08 5.93 1.10
CA GLY A 58 10.32 5.18 1.24
C GLY A 58 10.09 3.67 1.33
N LEU A 59 9.03 3.27 2.05
CA LEU A 59 8.70 1.84 2.18
C LEU A 59 8.26 1.25 0.85
N VAL A 60 7.42 1.97 0.10
CA VAL A 60 6.94 1.49 -1.19
C VAL A 60 8.07 1.46 -2.21
N ASP A 61 8.93 2.46 -2.20
CA ASP A 61 10.12 2.49 -3.06
C ASP A 61 11.01 1.28 -2.79
N GLY A 62 11.24 0.98 -1.51
CA GLY A 62 12.01 -0.21 -1.11
C GLY A 62 11.34 -1.51 -1.55
N LEU A 63 10.02 -1.59 -1.43
CA LEU A 63 9.27 -2.75 -1.91
C LEU A 63 9.44 -2.93 -3.42
N ALA A 64 9.33 -1.84 -4.18
CA ALA A 64 9.47 -1.89 -5.63
C ALA A 64 10.87 -2.39 -6.02
N GLU A 65 11.91 -1.84 -5.41
CA GLU A 65 13.29 -2.23 -5.73
C GLU A 65 13.56 -3.69 -5.35
N ALA A 66 13.10 -4.12 -4.18
CA ALA A 66 13.30 -5.50 -3.73
C ALA A 66 12.55 -6.49 -4.64
N THR A 67 11.34 -6.14 -5.04
CA THR A 67 10.54 -6.98 -5.94
C THR A 67 11.21 -7.07 -7.31
N GLN A 68 11.69 -5.95 -7.83
CA GLN A 68 12.39 -5.92 -9.12
C GLN A 68 13.72 -6.68 -9.06
N GLY A 69 14.39 -6.63 -7.92
CA GLY A 69 15.61 -7.42 -7.72
C GLY A 69 15.35 -8.91 -7.82
N GLN A 70 14.16 -9.37 -7.44
CA GLN A 70 13.81 -10.78 -7.48
C GLN A 70 13.18 -11.20 -8.80
N TYR A 71 12.27 -10.40 -9.34
CA TYR A 71 11.43 -10.81 -10.47
C TYR A 71 11.72 -10.05 -11.77
N GLY A 72 12.63 -9.06 -11.75
CA GLY A 72 12.88 -8.19 -12.88
C GLY A 72 11.98 -6.96 -12.84
N LEU A 73 12.13 -6.09 -13.82
CA LEU A 73 11.40 -4.83 -13.87
C LEU A 73 9.89 -5.05 -13.90
N LEU A 74 9.20 -4.28 -13.05
CA LEU A 74 7.75 -4.34 -12.96
C LEU A 74 7.11 -3.32 -13.89
N ASP A 75 5.90 -3.63 -14.34
CA ASP A 75 5.07 -2.72 -15.08
C ASP A 75 4.10 -2.08 -14.08
N ILE A 76 4.54 -0.98 -13.45
CA ILE A 76 3.77 -0.32 -12.39
C ILE A 76 2.77 0.65 -13.03
N PRO A 77 1.47 0.45 -12.80
CA PRO A 77 0.47 1.31 -13.43
C PRO A 77 0.42 2.68 -12.75
N PHE A 78 0.15 3.71 -13.54
CA PHE A 78 -0.15 5.04 -13.01
C PHE A 78 -1.63 5.08 -12.66
N ILE A 79 -1.94 5.07 -11.36
CA ILE A 79 -3.31 5.04 -10.86
C ILE A 79 -3.77 6.47 -10.59
N THR A 80 -4.91 6.85 -11.18
CA THR A 80 -5.53 8.14 -10.91
C THR A 80 -6.85 7.91 -10.19
N VAL A 81 -7.09 8.67 -9.12
CA VAL A 81 -8.32 8.58 -8.35
C VAL A 81 -8.75 9.99 -7.96
N ALA A 82 -10.05 10.17 -7.75
CA ALA A 82 -10.54 11.40 -7.15
C ALA A 82 -10.14 11.42 -5.68
N VAL A 83 -9.89 12.60 -5.13
CA VAL A 83 -9.49 12.74 -3.72
C VAL A 83 -10.76 12.72 -2.86
N PRO A 84 -11.00 11.65 -2.09
CA PRO A 84 -12.20 11.61 -1.24
C PRO A 84 -12.02 12.52 -0.01
N ASN A 85 -13.13 12.89 0.61
CA ASN A 85 -13.09 13.72 1.81
C ASN A 85 -12.71 12.93 3.05
N ASP A 86 -13.10 11.66 3.12
CA ASP A 86 -12.88 10.82 4.30
C ASP A 86 -11.58 10.04 4.18
N SER A 87 -10.52 10.51 4.85
CA SER A 87 -9.21 9.89 4.79
C SER A 87 -9.19 8.51 5.47
N THR A 88 -10.00 8.33 6.52
CA THR A 88 -10.06 7.04 7.22
C THR A 88 -10.62 5.95 6.31
N VAL A 89 -11.74 6.24 5.65
CA VAL A 89 -12.35 5.29 4.71
C VAL A 89 -11.40 5.00 3.56
N PHE A 90 -10.74 6.03 3.05
CA PHE A 90 -9.78 5.87 1.96
C PHE A 90 -8.63 4.93 2.35
N LEU A 91 -8.00 5.16 3.50
CA LEU A 91 -6.88 4.34 3.94
C LEU A 91 -7.29 2.91 4.28
N LYS A 92 -8.49 2.72 4.85
CA LYS A 92 -9.00 1.37 5.09
C LYS A 92 -9.19 0.60 3.79
N GLY A 93 -9.68 1.28 2.74
CA GLY A 93 -9.83 0.67 1.43
C GLY A 93 -8.49 0.27 0.82
N GLN A 94 -7.49 1.13 0.94
CA GLN A 94 -6.14 0.82 0.45
C GLN A 94 -5.53 -0.36 1.22
N LEU A 95 -5.71 -0.38 2.53
CA LEU A 95 -5.20 -1.48 3.35
C LEU A 95 -5.83 -2.81 2.94
N THR A 96 -7.12 -2.81 2.63
CA THR A 96 -7.81 -4.03 2.15
C THR A 96 -7.15 -4.54 0.88
N GLU A 97 -6.84 -3.65 -0.08
CA GLU A 97 -6.18 -4.05 -1.33
C GLU A 97 -4.76 -4.56 -1.08
N LEU A 98 -4.03 -3.90 -0.18
CA LEU A 98 -2.70 -4.33 0.22
C LEU A 98 -2.74 -5.75 0.80
N GLU A 99 -3.67 -6.02 1.71
CA GLU A 99 -3.76 -7.31 2.38
C GLU A 99 -4.15 -8.43 1.42
N LYS A 100 -4.92 -8.14 0.38
CA LYS A 100 -5.21 -9.11 -0.67
C LYS A 100 -3.94 -9.55 -1.39
N VAL A 101 -3.08 -8.59 -1.73
CA VAL A 101 -1.83 -8.87 -2.43
C VAL A 101 -0.87 -9.65 -1.54
N MET A 102 -0.83 -9.36 -0.25
CA MET A 102 0.05 -10.05 0.69
C MET A 102 -0.16 -11.57 0.67
N LYS A 103 -1.35 -12.03 0.30
CA LYS A 103 -1.66 -13.46 0.28
C LYS A 103 -0.84 -14.24 -0.74
N CYS A 104 -0.35 -13.60 -1.81
CA CYS A 104 0.45 -14.29 -2.82
C CYS A 104 1.96 -14.24 -2.53
N VAL A 105 2.37 -13.50 -1.50
CA VAL A 105 3.80 -13.27 -1.22
C VAL A 105 4.34 -14.41 -0.37
N ASP A 106 5.29 -15.15 -0.95
CA ASP A 106 5.93 -16.28 -0.25
C ASP A 106 7.31 -15.93 0.32
N ASP A 107 7.94 -14.90 -0.22
CA ASP A 107 9.30 -14.52 0.20
C ASP A 107 9.26 -13.78 1.53
N ASP A 108 10.01 -14.26 2.51
CA ASP A 108 10.02 -13.67 3.85
C ASP A 108 10.43 -12.21 3.84
N TYR A 109 11.47 -11.87 3.06
CA TYR A 109 11.96 -10.50 3.07
C TYR A 109 10.99 -9.52 2.41
N LEU A 110 10.26 -9.94 1.37
CA LEU A 110 9.21 -9.13 0.79
C LEU A 110 8.03 -9.00 1.75
N MET A 111 7.65 -10.10 2.40
CA MET A 111 6.59 -10.07 3.40
C MET A 111 6.93 -9.10 4.54
N ASN A 112 8.19 -9.05 4.97
CA ASN A 112 8.60 -8.11 6.01
C ASN A 112 8.38 -6.67 5.60
N ILE A 113 8.68 -6.33 4.33
CA ILE A 113 8.45 -4.96 3.82
C ILE A 113 6.95 -4.67 3.79
N PHE A 114 6.15 -5.62 3.29
CA PHE A 114 4.69 -5.48 3.30
C PHE A 114 4.14 -5.25 4.70
N GLN A 115 4.68 -5.96 5.69
CA GLN A 115 4.24 -5.83 7.08
C GLN A 115 4.58 -4.47 7.66
N GLU A 116 5.71 -3.89 7.29
CA GLU A 116 6.04 -2.52 7.69
C GLU A 116 5.07 -1.51 7.09
N ILE A 117 4.72 -1.68 5.82
CA ILE A 117 3.73 -0.83 5.16
C ILE A 117 2.36 -1.01 5.85
N GLN A 118 1.96 -2.25 6.08
CA GLN A 118 0.72 -2.57 6.77
C GLN A 118 0.66 -1.90 8.14
N SER A 119 1.76 -1.95 8.88
CA SER A 119 1.86 -1.32 10.20
C SER A 119 1.68 0.19 10.11
N LEU A 120 2.25 0.82 9.09
CA LEU A 120 2.08 2.27 8.90
C LEU A 120 0.62 2.62 8.61
N TYR A 121 -0.05 1.85 7.75
CA TYR A 121 -1.48 2.05 7.49
C TYR A 121 -2.30 1.91 8.77
N ARG A 122 -2.06 0.85 9.53
CA ARG A 122 -2.83 0.58 10.76
C ARG A 122 -2.62 1.65 11.81
N SER A 123 -1.38 2.09 12.03
CA SER A 123 -1.10 3.13 13.01
C SER A 123 -1.71 4.48 12.61
N THR A 124 -1.71 4.79 11.31
CA THR A 124 -2.32 6.01 10.81
C THR A 124 -3.85 5.96 11.00
N ILE A 125 -4.47 4.83 10.63
CA ILE A 125 -5.91 4.65 10.82
C ILE A 125 -6.27 4.77 12.30
N TYR A 126 -5.47 4.17 13.18
CA TYR A 126 -5.66 4.30 14.63
C TYR A 126 -5.71 5.78 15.04
N LYS A 127 -4.75 6.58 14.57
CA LYS A 127 -4.70 8.01 14.93
C LYS A 127 -5.91 8.76 14.39
N LEU A 128 -6.30 8.47 13.15
CA LEU A 128 -7.45 9.14 12.53
C LEU A 128 -8.76 8.81 13.24
N VAL A 129 -8.91 7.60 13.74
CA VAL A 129 -10.14 7.15 14.39
C VAL A 129 -10.20 7.65 15.85
N ASN A 130 -9.07 7.67 16.54
CA ASN A 130 -9.05 7.84 18.00
C ASN A 130 -8.47 9.15 18.50
N LEU A 131 -7.65 9.84 17.72
CA LEU A 131 -6.92 11.02 18.17
C LEU A 131 -7.34 12.25 17.35
N SER A 132 -8.51 12.72 17.60
CA SER A 132 -9.03 13.90 16.89
C SER A 132 -8.76 15.20 17.64
#